data_31e3445374a1b69f359757fd9f6d368c
#
_entry.id   31e3445374a1b69f359757fd9f6d368c
#
_cell.length_a   1.000
_cell.length_b   1.000
_cell.length_c   1.000
_cell.angle_alpha   90.00
_cell.angle_beta   90.00
_cell.angle_gamma   90.00
#
_symmetry.space_group_name_H-M   'P 1'
#
loop_
_entity.id
_entity.type
_entity.pdbx_description
1 polymer ?
#
loop_
_entity_poly.entity_id
_entity_poly.type
_entity_poly.pdbx_seq_one_letter_code
_entity_poly.pdbx_strand_id
1 'polypeptide(L)'
;HHISLDIPAGKTIAFVGETGTGKSTLANVLLRFYDSSSGEILIDGKDIKEYCQQDLRKQIGIVQQDVFLFGDSIGENIGYGKEGASAEEIKAAAKLAAADEFISQLPHGYETKVGERGVKLSGGQKQRISIARVFLKNPPIVIFDEATSSLDSQTEKKIQETLNDLAMDRTTIIIAHRLSTVRDADQIIVLDHGEIIEKGTHGELLEKKGKYFELYEAQKKSGKYTAGNEKV
;
A
#
# COMPACT_ATOMS: atom_id res chain seq x y z
N HIS A 1 15.15 0.86 -15.30
CA HIS A 1 15.72 0.14 -16.47
C HIS A 1 16.15 -1.28 -16.04
N HIS A 2 15.87 -2.32 -16.89
CA HIS A 2 16.33 -3.70 -16.68
C HIS A 2 15.98 -4.35 -15.32
N ILE A 3 14.80 -4.07 -14.80
CA ILE A 3 14.32 -4.72 -13.58
C ILE A 3 13.84 -6.13 -13.93
N SER A 4 14.48 -7.14 -13.32
CA SER A 4 14.05 -8.53 -13.37
C SER A 4 13.89 -9.04 -11.94
N LEU A 5 12.65 -9.41 -11.58
CA LEU A 5 12.28 -9.80 -10.22
C LEU A 5 11.16 -10.83 -10.28
N ASP A 6 11.30 -11.90 -9.52
CA ASP A 6 10.24 -12.85 -9.24
C ASP A 6 9.65 -12.59 -7.83
N ILE A 7 8.33 -12.55 -7.72
CA ILE A 7 7.61 -12.34 -6.47
C ILE A 7 6.75 -13.56 -6.21
N PRO A 8 7.15 -14.46 -5.31
CA PRO A 8 6.35 -15.63 -5.00
C PRO A 8 5.00 -15.27 -4.39
N ALA A 9 3.96 -16.05 -4.71
CA ALA A 9 2.63 -15.85 -4.17
C ALA A 9 2.64 -15.84 -2.63
N GLY A 10 1.87 -14.94 -2.03
CA GLY A 10 1.77 -14.80 -0.57
C GLY A 10 2.98 -14.14 0.11
N LYS A 11 3.97 -13.64 -0.65
CA LYS A 11 5.15 -12.97 -0.11
C LYS A 11 5.00 -11.45 -0.11
N THR A 12 5.67 -10.83 0.86
CA THR A 12 5.76 -9.37 0.98
C THR A 12 7.11 -8.90 0.46
N ILE A 13 7.09 -8.10 -0.60
CA ILE A 13 8.27 -7.46 -1.19
C ILE A 13 8.21 -5.96 -0.97
N ALA A 14 9.30 -5.38 -0.50
CA ALA A 14 9.37 -3.94 -0.28
C ALA A 14 10.36 -3.27 -1.24
N PHE A 15 9.93 -2.19 -1.88
CA PHE A 15 10.79 -1.32 -2.67
C PHE A 15 11.16 -0.08 -1.86
N VAL A 16 12.45 0.16 -1.71
CA VAL A 16 13.03 1.31 -1.01
C VAL A 16 14.03 2.04 -1.90
N GLY A 17 14.32 3.29 -1.58
CA GLY A 17 15.24 4.14 -2.34
C GLY A 17 14.86 5.62 -2.18
N GLU A 18 15.70 6.51 -2.67
CA GLU A 18 15.45 7.95 -2.63
C GLU A 18 14.23 8.35 -3.46
N THR A 19 13.73 9.57 -3.25
CA THR A 19 12.64 10.10 -4.07
C THR A 19 13.08 10.20 -5.53
N GLY A 20 12.20 9.79 -6.47
CA GLY A 20 12.50 9.83 -7.90
C GLY A 20 13.23 8.60 -8.46
N THR A 21 13.55 7.58 -7.65
CA THR A 21 14.23 6.34 -8.12
C THR A 21 13.32 5.40 -8.93
N GLY A 22 12.02 5.74 -9.13
CA GLY A 22 11.12 4.95 -9.98
C GLY A 22 10.16 4.02 -9.23
N LYS A 23 10.12 4.04 -7.89
CA LYS A 23 9.26 3.15 -7.07
C LYS A 23 7.77 3.25 -7.44
N SER A 24 7.19 4.45 -7.46
CA SER A 24 5.77 4.67 -7.82
C SER A 24 5.50 4.38 -9.29
N THR A 25 6.52 4.49 -10.16
CA THR A 25 6.41 4.08 -11.57
C THR A 25 6.17 2.58 -11.68
N LEU A 26 6.83 1.76 -10.83
CA LEU A 26 6.59 0.31 -10.80
C LEU A 26 5.12 -0.02 -10.46
N ALA A 27 4.54 0.64 -9.45
CA ALA A 27 3.12 0.45 -9.12
C ALA A 27 2.21 0.81 -10.31
N ASN A 28 2.50 1.92 -10.98
CA ASN A 28 1.73 2.39 -12.12
C ASN A 28 1.82 1.43 -13.32
N VAL A 29 2.98 0.83 -13.55
CA VAL A 29 3.17 -0.16 -14.62
C VAL A 29 2.47 -1.48 -14.27
N LEU A 30 2.50 -1.93 -13.01
CA LEU A 30 1.76 -3.11 -12.55
C LEU A 30 0.25 -2.95 -12.71
N LEU A 31 -0.29 -1.76 -12.46
CA LEU A 31 -1.70 -1.42 -12.67
C LEU A 31 -2.04 -1.13 -14.14
N ARG A 32 -1.02 -1.22 -15.01
CA ARG A 32 -1.12 -0.90 -16.43
C ARG A 32 -1.76 0.47 -16.68
N PHE A 33 -1.30 1.50 -15.94
CA PHE A 33 -1.53 2.90 -16.32
C PHE A 33 -0.60 3.31 -17.46
N TYR A 34 0.54 2.63 -17.60
CA TYR A 34 1.51 2.73 -18.69
C TYR A 34 1.96 1.34 -19.07
N ASP A 35 2.15 1.08 -20.36
CA ASP A 35 2.79 -0.15 -20.83
C ASP A 35 4.31 -0.03 -20.72
N SER A 36 4.99 -1.15 -20.44
CA SER A 36 6.45 -1.23 -20.50
C SER A 36 6.93 -1.06 -21.93
N SER A 37 8.00 -0.29 -22.14
CA SER A 37 8.62 -0.11 -23.45
C SER A 37 9.34 -1.38 -23.94
N SER A 38 9.77 -2.25 -23.02
CA SER A 38 10.38 -3.53 -23.31
C SER A 38 10.20 -4.49 -22.12
N GLY A 39 10.44 -5.77 -22.34
CA GLY A 39 10.22 -6.81 -21.34
C GLY A 39 8.74 -7.16 -21.15
N GLU A 40 8.49 -8.04 -20.19
CA GLU A 40 7.16 -8.56 -19.87
C GLU A 40 6.91 -8.49 -18.37
N ILE A 41 5.66 -8.41 -17.98
CA ILE A 41 5.22 -8.49 -16.59
C ILE A 41 4.17 -9.58 -16.53
N LEU A 42 4.45 -10.62 -15.75
CA LEU A 42 3.59 -11.79 -15.66
C LEU A 42 2.87 -11.83 -14.31
N ILE A 43 1.59 -12.18 -14.33
CA ILE A 43 0.82 -12.61 -13.15
C ILE A 43 0.42 -14.05 -13.40
N ASP A 44 0.90 -14.96 -12.55
CA ASP A 44 0.67 -16.41 -12.67
C ASP A 44 1.03 -16.94 -14.08
N GLY A 45 2.13 -16.47 -14.65
CA GLY A 45 2.66 -16.88 -15.96
C GLY A 45 1.97 -16.25 -17.16
N LYS A 46 0.99 -15.34 -16.96
CA LYS A 46 0.28 -14.64 -18.06
C LYS A 46 0.69 -13.16 -18.09
N ASP A 47 1.08 -12.66 -19.27
CA ASP A 47 1.45 -11.24 -19.44
C ASP A 47 0.26 -10.32 -19.12
N ILE A 48 0.53 -9.27 -18.34
CA ILE A 48 -0.49 -8.26 -17.98
C ILE A 48 -1.12 -7.59 -19.22
N LYS A 49 -0.44 -7.58 -20.37
CA LYS A 49 -0.92 -7.05 -21.64
C LYS A 49 -2.03 -7.90 -22.24
N GLU A 50 -2.09 -9.19 -21.89
CA GLU A 50 -3.13 -10.12 -22.37
C GLU A 50 -4.43 -10.05 -21.53
N TYR A 51 -4.41 -9.35 -20.40
CA TYR A 51 -5.61 -9.13 -19.60
C TYR A 51 -6.43 -7.97 -20.16
N CYS A 52 -7.76 -8.06 -20.09
CA CYS A 52 -8.59 -6.87 -20.07
C CYS A 52 -8.21 -6.00 -18.86
N GLN A 53 -8.08 -4.69 -19.04
CA GLN A 53 -7.65 -3.79 -17.97
C GLN A 53 -8.53 -3.88 -16.71
N GLN A 54 -9.84 -4.08 -16.89
CA GLN A 54 -10.76 -4.24 -15.76
C GLN A 54 -10.44 -5.50 -14.95
N ASP A 55 -10.17 -6.63 -15.64
CA ASP A 55 -9.88 -7.90 -14.97
C ASP A 55 -8.49 -7.89 -14.31
N LEU A 56 -7.49 -7.28 -14.94
CA LEU A 56 -6.19 -7.04 -14.31
C LEU A 56 -6.35 -6.23 -13.02
N ARG A 57 -7.07 -5.11 -13.09
CA ARG A 57 -7.25 -4.24 -11.93
C ARG A 57 -8.14 -4.85 -10.85
N LYS A 58 -8.98 -5.84 -11.15
CA LYS A 58 -9.68 -6.63 -10.13
C LYS A 58 -8.70 -7.46 -9.29
N GLN A 59 -7.61 -7.96 -9.90
CA GLN A 59 -6.59 -8.75 -9.20
C GLN A 59 -5.68 -7.94 -8.28
N ILE A 60 -5.63 -6.61 -8.43
CA ILE A 60 -4.69 -5.76 -7.72
C ILE A 60 -5.46 -4.69 -6.92
N GLY A 61 -5.24 -4.65 -5.62
CA GLY A 61 -5.68 -3.54 -4.75
C GLY A 61 -4.53 -2.57 -4.50
N ILE A 62 -4.80 -1.28 -4.45
CA ILE A 62 -3.80 -0.28 -4.11
C ILE A 62 -4.30 0.63 -2.99
N VAL A 63 -3.44 0.85 -2.00
CA VAL A 63 -3.62 1.87 -0.96
C VAL A 63 -2.54 2.93 -1.20
N GLN A 64 -2.97 4.12 -1.62
CA GLN A 64 -2.08 5.23 -1.98
C GLN A 64 -1.92 6.21 -0.82
N GLN A 65 -0.83 6.97 -0.83
CA GLN A 65 -0.58 8.07 0.10
C GLN A 65 -1.66 9.15 -0.02
N ASP A 66 -1.89 9.63 -1.23
CA ASP A 66 -2.90 10.64 -1.53
C ASP A 66 -4.23 9.97 -1.84
N VAL A 67 -5.06 9.84 -0.80
CA VAL A 67 -6.37 9.21 -0.92
C VAL A 67 -7.34 10.12 -1.66
N PHE A 68 -7.83 9.65 -2.80
CA PHE A 68 -8.93 10.29 -3.50
C PHE A 68 -10.27 9.73 -3.03
N LEU A 69 -11.17 10.63 -2.60
CA LEU A 69 -12.56 10.34 -2.32
C LEU A 69 -13.46 11.13 -3.26
N PHE A 70 -14.50 10.45 -3.76
CA PHE A 70 -15.55 11.11 -4.52
C PHE A 70 -16.45 11.93 -3.59
N GLY A 71 -17.15 12.94 -4.11
CA GLY A 71 -18.03 13.81 -3.35
C GLY A 71 -19.30 13.15 -2.77
N ASP A 72 -19.34 11.83 -2.81
CA ASP A 72 -20.44 10.95 -2.40
C ASP A 72 -20.44 10.69 -0.88
N SER A 73 -21.31 9.80 -0.41
CA SER A 73 -21.32 9.35 0.98
C SER A 73 -20.10 8.45 1.30
N ILE A 74 -19.84 8.24 2.59
CA ILE A 74 -18.77 7.32 3.02
C ILE A 74 -19.09 5.89 2.54
N GLY A 75 -20.36 5.46 2.66
CA GLY A 75 -20.79 4.14 2.19
C GLY A 75 -20.52 3.93 0.70
N GLU A 76 -20.92 4.90 -0.14
CA GLU A 76 -20.65 4.86 -1.58
C GLU A 76 -19.15 4.84 -1.87
N ASN A 77 -18.37 5.66 -1.15
CA ASN A 77 -16.92 5.66 -1.30
C ASN A 77 -16.27 4.32 -0.96
N ILE A 78 -16.73 3.58 0.03
CA ILE A 78 -16.28 2.21 0.30
C ILE A 78 -16.81 1.26 -0.78
N GLY A 79 -18.08 1.41 -1.18
CA GLY A 79 -18.75 0.61 -2.19
C GLY A 79 -18.06 0.57 -3.55
N TYR A 80 -17.28 1.58 -3.90
CA TYR A 80 -16.43 1.55 -5.11
C TYR A 80 -15.44 0.38 -5.15
N GLY A 81 -15.19 -0.29 -4.01
CA GLY A 81 -14.36 -1.49 -3.97
C GLY A 81 -14.98 -2.70 -4.68
N LYS A 82 -16.31 -2.81 -4.71
CA LYS A 82 -17.05 -3.92 -5.30
C LYS A 82 -18.40 -3.46 -5.83
N GLU A 83 -18.63 -3.61 -7.12
CA GLU A 83 -19.90 -3.31 -7.76
C GLU A 83 -21.04 -4.14 -7.14
N GLY A 84 -22.14 -3.50 -6.79
CA GLY A 84 -23.30 -4.15 -6.19
C GLY A 84 -23.11 -4.63 -4.74
N ALA A 85 -22.09 -4.11 -4.03
CA ALA A 85 -21.87 -4.48 -2.62
C ALA A 85 -23.07 -4.11 -1.74
N SER A 86 -23.46 -5.02 -0.84
CA SER A 86 -24.50 -4.75 0.13
C SER A 86 -24.02 -3.83 1.26
N ALA A 87 -24.95 -3.21 1.99
CA ALA A 87 -24.62 -2.39 3.14
C ALA A 87 -23.87 -3.18 4.23
N GLU A 88 -24.20 -4.47 4.39
CA GLU A 88 -23.53 -5.37 5.33
C GLU A 88 -22.09 -5.63 4.92
N GLU A 89 -21.83 -5.86 3.63
CA GLU A 89 -20.47 -6.06 3.09
C GLU A 89 -19.62 -4.78 3.28
N ILE A 90 -20.19 -3.61 2.97
CA ILE A 90 -19.55 -2.31 3.18
C ILE A 90 -19.19 -2.10 4.65
N LYS A 91 -20.12 -2.41 5.56
CA LYS A 91 -19.91 -2.30 7.01
C LYS A 91 -18.85 -3.29 7.51
N ALA A 92 -18.86 -4.51 7.01
CA ALA A 92 -17.84 -5.51 7.34
C ALA A 92 -16.43 -5.05 6.91
N ALA A 93 -16.28 -4.55 5.69
CA ALA A 93 -15.03 -3.99 5.19
C ALA A 93 -14.57 -2.77 6.00
N ALA A 94 -15.50 -1.88 6.38
CA ALA A 94 -15.21 -0.73 7.24
C ALA A 94 -14.70 -1.14 8.62
N LYS A 95 -15.25 -2.21 9.22
CA LYS A 95 -14.77 -2.75 10.49
C LYS A 95 -13.34 -3.29 10.38
N LEU A 96 -13.05 -4.08 9.35
CA LEU A 96 -11.71 -4.58 9.08
C LEU A 96 -10.69 -3.45 8.91
N ALA A 97 -11.10 -2.35 8.28
CA ALA A 97 -10.29 -1.14 8.10
C ALA A 97 -10.26 -0.21 9.32
N ALA A 98 -10.81 -0.62 10.46
CA ALA A 98 -10.99 0.21 11.66
C ALA A 98 -11.68 1.57 11.37
N ALA A 99 -12.54 1.61 10.34
CA ALA A 99 -13.28 2.80 9.93
C ALA A 99 -14.65 2.91 10.58
N ASP A 100 -15.32 1.79 10.87
CA ASP A 100 -16.68 1.73 11.43
C ASP A 100 -16.81 2.53 12.74
N GLU A 101 -15.76 2.54 13.56
CA GLU A 101 -15.73 3.25 14.83
C GLU A 101 -16.00 4.76 14.64
N PHE A 102 -15.24 5.44 13.78
CA PHE A 102 -15.44 6.86 13.55
C PHE A 102 -16.70 7.15 12.70
N ILE A 103 -17.03 6.25 11.75
CA ILE A 103 -18.22 6.41 10.91
C ILE A 103 -19.49 6.41 11.77
N SER A 104 -19.58 5.50 12.75
CA SER A 104 -20.72 5.37 13.65
C SER A 104 -20.92 6.59 14.58
N GLN A 105 -19.88 7.40 14.79
CA GLN A 105 -19.93 8.63 15.58
C GLN A 105 -20.41 9.85 14.76
N LEU A 106 -20.46 9.74 13.43
CA LEU A 106 -20.93 10.82 12.58
C LEU A 106 -22.47 10.90 12.59
N PRO A 107 -23.07 12.10 12.52
CA PRO A 107 -24.54 12.28 12.59
C PRO A 107 -25.33 11.48 11.56
N HIS A 108 -24.75 11.24 10.39
CA HIS A 108 -25.40 10.49 9.31
C HIS A 108 -24.68 9.14 9.02
N GLY A 109 -23.76 8.71 9.88
CA GLY A 109 -23.04 7.44 9.72
C GLY A 109 -22.48 7.26 8.31
N TYR A 110 -22.78 6.13 7.67
CA TYR A 110 -22.35 5.80 6.31
C TYR A 110 -22.92 6.72 5.22
N GLU A 111 -24.06 7.39 5.48
CA GLU A 111 -24.67 8.35 4.55
C GLU A 111 -24.03 9.75 4.63
N THR A 112 -23.02 9.93 5.48
CA THR A 112 -22.31 11.20 5.60
C THR A 112 -21.61 11.55 4.30
N LYS A 113 -21.97 12.67 3.67
CA LYS A 113 -21.31 13.19 2.48
C LYS A 113 -19.94 13.76 2.84
N VAL A 114 -18.90 13.25 2.19
CA VAL A 114 -17.50 13.60 2.50
C VAL A 114 -17.07 14.95 1.92
N GLY A 115 -17.85 15.51 1.00
CA GLY A 115 -17.50 16.71 0.26
C GLY A 115 -16.47 16.46 -0.83
N GLU A 116 -16.16 17.49 -1.60
CA GLU A 116 -15.18 17.37 -2.68
C GLU A 116 -13.82 16.90 -2.13
N ARG A 117 -13.28 15.82 -2.71
CA ARG A 117 -12.04 15.16 -2.28
C ARG A 117 -11.98 14.82 -0.77
N GLY A 118 -13.15 14.65 -0.13
CA GLY A 118 -13.20 14.29 1.29
C GLY A 118 -12.73 15.39 2.24
N VAL A 119 -12.90 16.67 1.88
CA VAL A 119 -12.42 17.82 2.66
C VAL A 119 -12.89 17.84 4.12
N LYS A 120 -14.01 17.15 4.43
CA LYS A 120 -14.58 17.07 5.78
C LYS A 120 -13.95 15.99 6.67
N LEU A 121 -13.01 15.19 6.14
CA LEU A 121 -12.38 14.08 6.84
C LEU A 121 -10.90 14.34 7.10
N SER A 122 -10.39 13.85 8.24
CA SER A 122 -8.94 13.84 8.51
C SER A 122 -8.20 12.90 7.55
N GLY A 123 -6.88 13.07 7.42
CA GLY A 123 -6.04 12.20 6.60
C GLY A 123 -6.18 10.72 6.99
N GLY A 124 -6.16 10.41 8.28
CA GLY A 124 -6.32 9.04 8.77
C GLY A 124 -7.72 8.46 8.54
N GLN A 125 -8.79 9.28 8.55
CA GLN A 125 -10.13 8.83 8.19
C GLN A 125 -10.23 8.50 6.70
N LYS A 126 -9.68 9.34 5.82
CA LYS A 126 -9.58 9.07 4.38
C LYS A 126 -8.82 7.78 4.10
N GLN A 127 -7.68 7.60 4.78
CA GLN A 127 -6.84 6.41 4.62
C GLN A 127 -7.62 5.13 4.99
N ARG A 128 -8.33 5.12 6.13
CA ARG A 128 -9.15 3.97 6.54
C ARG A 128 -10.28 3.67 5.55
N ILE A 129 -10.91 4.68 4.95
CA ILE A 129 -11.89 4.47 3.86
C ILE A 129 -11.23 3.84 2.63
N SER A 130 -10.02 4.30 2.26
CA SER A 130 -9.27 3.69 1.15
C SER A 130 -8.92 2.23 1.42
N ILE A 131 -8.49 1.91 2.64
CA ILE A 131 -8.20 0.53 3.06
C ILE A 131 -9.48 -0.31 3.04
N ALA A 132 -10.62 0.23 3.50
CA ALA A 132 -11.92 -0.45 3.44
C ALA A 132 -12.33 -0.82 2.01
N ARG A 133 -12.06 0.06 1.02
CA ARG A 133 -12.25 -0.28 -0.41
C ARG A 133 -11.48 -1.53 -0.82
N VAL A 134 -10.23 -1.65 -0.36
CA VAL A 134 -9.37 -2.78 -0.72
C VAL A 134 -9.82 -4.05 0.00
N PHE A 135 -10.23 -3.99 1.28
CA PHE A 135 -10.86 -5.11 1.97
C PHE A 135 -12.13 -5.59 1.26
N LEU A 136 -13.00 -4.66 0.85
CA LEU A 136 -14.25 -4.99 0.14
C LEU A 136 -13.97 -5.63 -1.22
N LYS A 137 -12.96 -5.16 -1.92
CA LYS A 137 -12.50 -5.70 -3.21
C LYS A 137 -11.90 -7.09 -3.06
N ASN A 138 -11.19 -7.37 -1.96
CA ASN A 138 -10.53 -8.62 -1.62
C ASN A 138 -9.61 -9.19 -2.73
N PRO A 139 -8.65 -8.42 -3.24
CA PRO A 139 -7.76 -8.85 -4.33
C PRO A 139 -6.64 -9.78 -3.83
N PRO A 140 -6.10 -10.70 -4.67
CA PRO A 140 -4.96 -11.53 -4.30
C PRO A 140 -3.63 -10.78 -4.22
N ILE A 141 -3.52 -9.62 -4.86
CA ILE A 141 -2.32 -8.77 -4.85
C ILE A 141 -2.67 -7.43 -4.25
N VAL A 142 -1.86 -6.93 -3.32
CA VAL A 142 -2.02 -5.58 -2.73
C VAL A 142 -0.75 -4.77 -2.88
N ILE A 143 -0.91 -3.49 -3.17
CA ILE A 143 0.18 -2.51 -3.27
C ILE A 143 -0.06 -1.44 -2.21
N PHE A 144 0.93 -1.20 -1.34
CA PHE A 144 0.94 -0.11 -0.39
C PHE A 144 1.95 0.94 -0.86
N ASP A 145 1.45 2.07 -1.34
CA ASP A 145 2.28 3.18 -1.82
C ASP A 145 2.27 4.29 -0.76
N GLU A 146 3.31 4.30 0.09
CA GLU A 146 3.50 5.27 1.18
C GLU A 146 2.28 5.44 2.11
N ALA A 147 1.54 4.39 2.34
CA ALA A 147 0.21 4.41 2.95
C ALA A 147 0.12 5.05 4.36
N THR A 148 1.25 5.37 5.02
CA THR A 148 1.28 5.92 6.39
C THR A 148 2.07 7.22 6.54
N SER A 149 2.63 7.79 5.46
CA SER A 149 3.69 8.81 5.52
C SER A 149 3.27 10.18 6.09
N SER A 150 1.98 10.51 6.14
CA SER A 150 1.46 11.84 6.50
C SER A 150 0.54 11.85 7.76
N LEU A 151 0.65 10.84 8.63
CA LEU A 151 -0.25 10.64 9.76
C LEU A 151 0.44 10.92 11.10
N ASP A 152 -0.35 11.26 12.13
CA ASP A 152 0.12 11.28 13.51
C ASP A 152 0.46 9.86 14.02
N SER A 153 1.35 9.76 15.01
CA SER A 153 1.92 8.48 15.46
C SER A 153 0.89 7.45 15.96
N GLN A 154 -0.22 7.87 16.57
CA GLN A 154 -1.24 6.93 17.05
C GLN A 154 -2.07 6.39 15.88
N THR A 155 -2.49 7.28 15.00
CA THR A 155 -3.22 6.91 13.78
C THR A 155 -2.35 6.05 12.86
N GLU A 156 -1.05 6.38 12.73
CA GLU A 156 -0.09 5.59 11.95
C GLU A 156 -0.01 4.15 12.45
N LYS A 157 0.13 3.93 13.76
CA LYS A 157 0.19 2.58 14.34
C LYS A 157 -1.07 1.77 14.04
N LYS A 158 -2.27 2.34 14.25
CA LYS A 158 -3.55 1.67 13.99
C LYS A 158 -3.71 1.31 12.50
N ILE A 159 -3.29 2.19 11.60
CA ILE A 159 -3.31 1.94 10.17
C ILE A 159 -2.29 0.87 9.78
N GLN A 160 -1.08 0.88 10.36
CA GLN A 160 -0.08 -0.17 10.10
C GLN A 160 -0.58 -1.56 10.51
N GLU A 161 -1.22 -1.70 11.67
CA GLU A 161 -1.87 -2.95 12.10
C GLU A 161 -2.91 -3.40 11.07
N THR A 162 -3.77 -2.49 10.62
CA THR A 162 -4.78 -2.77 9.58
C THR A 162 -4.18 -3.16 8.23
N LEU A 163 -3.05 -2.54 7.82
CA LEU A 163 -2.33 -2.92 6.60
C LEU A 163 -1.68 -4.30 6.72
N ASN A 164 -1.17 -4.65 7.91
CA ASN A 164 -0.63 -5.98 8.17
C ASN A 164 -1.74 -7.04 8.05
N ASP A 165 -2.93 -6.77 8.60
CA ASP A 165 -4.10 -7.66 8.44
C ASP A 165 -4.52 -7.79 6.96
N LEU A 166 -4.47 -6.67 6.23
CA LEU A 166 -4.77 -6.68 4.79
C LEU A 166 -3.71 -7.45 3.98
N ALA A 167 -2.46 -7.48 4.42
CA ALA A 167 -1.37 -8.21 3.76
C ALA A 167 -1.45 -9.73 3.97
N MET A 168 -2.15 -10.21 5.02
CA MET A 168 -2.26 -11.64 5.32
C MET A 168 -2.86 -12.40 4.14
N ASP A 169 -2.24 -13.52 3.80
CA ASP A 169 -2.63 -14.42 2.71
C ASP A 169 -2.66 -13.77 1.30
N ARG A 170 -1.95 -12.65 1.12
CA ARG A 170 -1.86 -11.94 -0.16
C ARG A 170 -0.42 -11.70 -0.57
N THR A 171 -0.20 -11.61 -1.88
CA THR A 171 1.06 -11.09 -2.41
C THR A 171 1.09 -9.59 -2.21
N THR A 172 2.06 -9.10 -1.42
CA THR A 172 2.11 -7.71 -1.00
C THR A 172 3.33 -7.00 -1.55
N ILE A 173 3.11 -5.86 -2.16
CA ILE A 173 4.16 -4.95 -2.65
C ILE A 173 4.09 -3.67 -1.83
N ILE A 174 5.17 -3.33 -1.14
CA ILE A 174 5.27 -2.12 -0.33
C ILE A 174 6.23 -1.15 -1.03
N ILE A 175 5.76 0.05 -1.33
CA ILE A 175 6.59 1.16 -1.74
C ILE A 175 6.75 2.07 -0.54
N ALA A 176 7.95 2.14 0.01
CA ALA A 176 8.17 2.81 1.27
C ALA A 176 9.25 3.90 1.20
N HIS A 177 8.96 5.01 1.86
CA HIS A 177 9.93 6.02 2.24
C HIS A 177 10.46 5.83 3.66
N ARG A 178 9.71 5.12 4.53
CA ARG A 178 10.13 4.81 5.90
C ARG A 178 10.55 3.36 6.01
N LEU A 179 11.80 3.13 6.41
CA LEU A 179 12.36 1.79 6.53
C LEU A 179 11.75 1.00 7.70
N SER A 180 11.14 1.67 8.67
CA SER A 180 10.39 1.01 9.76
C SER A 180 9.20 0.17 9.24
N THR A 181 8.60 0.54 8.12
CA THR A 181 7.43 -0.16 7.55
C THR A 181 7.79 -1.40 6.74
N VAL A 182 9.06 -1.58 6.39
CA VAL A 182 9.54 -2.66 5.51
C VAL A 182 10.43 -3.68 6.22
N ARG A 183 10.67 -3.50 7.52
CA ARG A 183 11.56 -4.35 8.32
C ARG A 183 11.20 -5.84 8.24
N ASP A 184 9.91 -6.13 8.27
CA ASP A 184 9.37 -7.49 8.33
C ASP A 184 9.01 -8.04 6.92
N ALA A 185 9.39 -7.34 5.84
CA ALA A 185 9.21 -7.83 4.49
C ALA A 185 10.09 -9.07 4.23
N ASP A 186 9.54 -10.05 3.48
CA ASP A 186 10.29 -11.25 3.08
C ASP A 186 11.53 -10.89 2.24
N GLN A 187 11.42 -9.84 1.43
CA GLN A 187 12.54 -9.31 0.67
C GLN A 187 12.42 -7.80 0.50
N ILE A 188 13.52 -7.11 0.63
CA ILE A 188 13.66 -5.67 0.38
C ILE A 188 14.50 -5.49 -0.88
N ILE A 189 14.01 -4.65 -1.79
CA ILE A 189 14.65 -4.29 -3.05
C ILE A 189 15.04 -2.81 -2.97
N VAL A 190 16.32 -2.54 -3.09
CA VAL A 190 16.83 -1.15 -3.13
C VAL A 190 16.91 -0.70 -4.57
N LEU A 191 16.18 0.36 -4.88
CA LEU A 191 16.19 0.99 -6.20
C LEU A 191 17.01 2.26 -6.17
N ASP A 192 17.87 2.41 -7.19
CA ASP A 192 18.57 3.64 -7.50
C ASP A 192 18.60 3.86 -9.01
N HIS A 193 18.30 5.09 -9.45
CA HIS A 193 18.24 5.47 -10.88
C HIS A 193 17.43 4.47 -11.77
N GLY A 194 16.39 3.85 -11.22
CA GLY A 194 15.55 2.90 -11.94
C GLY A 194 16.10 1.48 -12.05
N GLU A 195 17.18 1.16 -11.35
CA GLU A 195 17.82 -0.15 -11.31
C GLU A 195 17.80 -0.78 -9.92
N ILE A 196 17.78 -2.10 -9.84
CA ILE A 196 17.94 -2.82 -8.58
C ILE A 196 19.44 -2.87 -8.24
N ILE A 197 19.83 -2.20 -7.16
CA ILE A 197 21.24 -2.17 -6.71
C ILE A 197 21.51 -3.14 -5.56
N GLU A 198 20.49 -3.41 -4.72
CA GLU A 198 20.59 -4.39 -3.62
C GLU A 198 19.28 -5.13 -3.44
N LYS A 199 19.37 -6.38 -2.97
CA LYS A 199 18.24 -7.18 -2.54
C LYS A 199 18.63 -8.09 -1.38
N GLY A 200 17.68 -8.31 -0.46
CA GLY A 200 17.85 -9.17 0.72
C GLY A 200 16.82 -8.86 1.79
N THR A 201 16.90 -9.53 2.93
CA THR A 201 16.16 -9.22 4.14
C THR A 201 16.76 -7.98 4.84
N HIS A 202 16.03 -7.41 5.79
CA HIS A 202 16.52 -6.29 6.61
C HIS A 202 17.88 -6.57 7.24
N GLY A 203 18.04 -7.74 7.87
CA GLY A 203 19.30 -8.13 8.52
C GLY A 203 20.46 -8.25 7.53
N GLU A 204 20.27 -8.99 6.43
CA GLU A 204 21.29 -9.17 5.39
C GLU A 204 21.74 -7.84 4.78
N LEU A 205 20.82 -6.92 4.55
CA LEU A 205 21.15 -5.61 3.96
C LEU A 205 21.89 -4.70 4.95
N LEU A 206 21.60 -4.79 6.25
CA LEU A 206 22.37 -4.09 7.28
C LEU A 206 23.80 -4.61 7.39
N GLU A 207 23.99 -5.94 7.31
CA GLU A 207 25.33 -6.57 7.34
C GLU A 207 26.19 -6.21 6.11
N LYS A 208 25.57 -6.06 4.93
CA LYS A 208 26.25 -5.64 3.70
C LYS A 208 26.82 -4.22 3.77
N LYS A 209 26.29 -3.36 4.65
CA LYS A 209 26.68 -1.95 4.80
C LYS A 209 26.69 -1.15 3.49
N GLY A 210 25.76 -1.48 2.58
CA GLY A 210 25.59 -0.81 1.30
C GLY A 210 24.60 0.35 1.36
N LYS A 211 23.93 0.64 0.24
CA LYS A 211 22.98 1.77 0.11
C LYS A 211 21.81 1.67 1.09
N TYR A 212 21.30 0.46 1.33
CA TYR A 212 20.25 0.24 2.35
C TYR A 212 20.69 0.69 3.73
N PHE A 213 21.92 0.34 4.13
CA PHE A 213 22.48 0.74 5.43
C PHE A 213 22.63 2.27 5.53
N GLU A 214 23.07 2.93 4.45
CA GLU A 214 23.14 4.40 4.41
C GLU A 214 21.77 5.04 4.62
N LEU A 215 20.75 4.55 3.93
CA LEU A 215 19.36 5.01 4.08
C LEU A 215 18.86 4.79 5.51
N TYR A 216 19.15 3.63 6.11
CA TYR A 216 18.78 3.29 7.47
C TYR A 216 19.41 4.24 8.49
N GLU A 217 20.73 4.46 8.42
CA GLU A 217 21.44 5.38 9.30
C GLU A 217 20.94 6.83 9.15
N ALA A 218 20.66 7.27 7.94
CA ALA A 218 20.10 8.59 7.67
C ALA A 218 18.72 8.76 8.32
N GLN A 219 17.84 7.76 8.22
CA GLN A 219 16.51 7.81 8.84
C GLN A 219 16.57 7.73 10.36
N LYS A 220 17.48 6.93 10.92
CA LYS A 220 17.72 6.84 12.37
C LYS A 220 18.17 8.19 12.95
N LYS A 221 19.13 8.85 12.30
CA LYS A 221 19.65 10.18 12.71
C LYS A 221 18.59 11.27 12.61
N SER A 222 17.68 11.19 11.65
CA SER A 222 16.61 12.19 11.46
C SER A 222 15.38 11.98 12.34
N GLY A 223 15.36 10.96 13.20
CA GLY A 223 14.21 10.58 14.03
C GLY A 223 13.01 10.02 13.25
N LYS A 224 13.17 9.78 11.96
CA LYS A 224 12.14 9.18 11.09
C LYS A 224 12.05 7.66 11.23
N TYR A 225 13.05 7.03 11.84
CA TYR A 225 13.05 5.61 12.17
C TYR A 225 12.70 5.45 13.64
N THR A 226 11.47 5.04 13.93
CA THR A 226 11.07 4.59 15.26
C THR A 226 11.18 3.09 15.30
N ALA A 227 12.18 2.57 16.04
CA ALA A 227 12.26 1.15 16.35
C ALA A 227 11.02 0.77 17.18
N GLY A 228 10.06 0.08 16.57
CA GLY A 228 9.05 -0.66 17.32
C GLY A 228 9.78 -1.73 18.12
N ASN A 229 9.87 -1.56 19.46
CA ASN A 229 10.41 -2.50 20.44
C ASN A 229 11.54 -3.40 19.91
N GLU A 230 12.78 -2.93 19.99
CA GLU A 230 13.92 -3.83 20.08
C GLU A 230 13.75 -4.60 21.41
N LYS A 231 13.18 -5.82 21.35
CA LYS A 231 13.39 -6.79 22.41
C LYS A 231 14.85 -7.24 22.29
N VAL A 232 15.67 -6.78 23.23
CA VAL A 232 16.97 -7.32 23.59
C VAL A 232 16.81 -8.79 23.99
#